data_25f77796905a8c72e95f0cedfc9af3a0
#
_entry.id   25f77796905a8c72e95f0cedfc9af3a0
#
_cell.length_a   1.000
_cell.length_b   1.000
_cell.length_c   1.000
_cell.angle_alpha   90.00
_cell.angle_beta   90.00
_cell.angle_gamma   90.00
#
_symmetry.space_group_name_H-M   'P 1'
#
loop_
_entity.id
_entity.type
_entity.pdbx_description
1 polymer ?
#
loop_
_entity_poly.entity_id
_entity_poly.type
_entity_poly.pdbx_seq_one_letter_code
_entity_poly.pdbx_strand_id
1 'polypeptide(L)'
;MNRWLRRIGTALAGIGAVAAAGWLYLHRSVHPGSLEHPRGFATARLPLLAAAVKAMPVIDMRPPLPDGVVEQTNVVHGTGGGKPLHLDLYSPAIRERPTPALLFIHGGAWRTGKRQDYRIYATHFAKLGYVTATASYRLFRDAPYPAAVQDVKCAVRWLRANAGPLGIDPDRIVVLGGSAGGHLSMMVGYAPGLQEGDGGNPGVSSRVAAVVDIYGPVDLTTPVGRKASVVKDFLGGKSFDEAPALWQEASPITHLRSGAPPTLILHGTLDDVVPIGQSDLLAARLRELGVPVEYERIEGWPHVMDASLPVNEYFKARIARFLSDRLRR
;
A
#
# COMPACT_ATOMS: atom_id res chain seq x y z
N MET A 1 9.14 56.09 -8.27
CA MET A 1 8.68 54.69 -8.04
C MET A 1 9.90 53.80 -7.91
N ASN A 2 10.18 53.36 -6.70
CA ASN A 2 11.47 52.84 -6.25
C ASN A 2 11.95 51.56 -7.00
N ARG A 3 13.23 51.57 -7.39
CA ARG A 3 13.95 50.39 -7.93
C ARG A 3 13.77 49.10 -7.10
N TRP A 4 13.50 49.26 -5.81
CA TRP A 4 13.25 48.16 -4.84
C TRP A 4 11.88 47.51 -5.05
N LEU A 5 10.82 48.29 -5.30
CA LEU A 5 9.48 47.79 -5.61
C LEU A 5 9.43 47.05 -6.97
N ARG A 6 10.23 47.44 -7.95
CA ARG A 6 10.40 46.72 -9.20
C ARG A 6 11.10 45.37 -9.02
N ARG A 7 12.10 45.28 -8.13
CA ARG A 7 12.81 44.04 -7.82
C ARG A 7 11.93 43.05 -7.04
N ILE A 8 11.08 43.49 -6.14
CA ILE A 8 10.10 42.67 -5.44
C ILE A 8 9.02 42.18 -6.42
N GLY A 9 8.52 43.04 -7.30
CA GLY A 9 7.54 42.70 -8.31
C GLY A 9 8.06 41.65 -9.31
N THR A 10 9.32 41.75 -9.74
CA THR A 10 9.95 40.75 -10.62
C THR A 10 10.25 39.43 -9.90
N ALA A 11 10.61 39.46 -8.60
CA ALA A 11 10.81 38.25 -7.80
C ALA A 11 9.48 37.51 -7.55
N LEU A 12 8.39 38.22 -7.23
CA LEU A 12 7.07 37.65 -7.04
C LEU A 12 6.46 37.11 -8.36
N ALA A 13 6.69 37.83 -9.49
CA ALA A 13 6.29 37.35 -10.80
C ALA A 13 7.07 36.07 -11.22
N GLY A 14 8.37 35.99 -10.86
CA GLY A 14 9.20 34.83 -11.08
C GLY A 14 8.72 33.60 -10.28
N ILE A 15 8.36 33.80 -9.01
CA ILE A 15 7.81 32.74 -8.14
C ILE A 15 6.45 32.28 -8.68
N GLY A 16 5.59 33.21 -9.10
CA GLY A 16 4.28 32.86 -9.70
C GLY A 16 4.43 32.11 -11.02
N ALA A 17 5.39 32.45 -11.86
CA ALA A 17 5.66 31.77 -13.14
C ALA A 17 6.23 30.36 -12.92
N VAL A 18 7.10 30.17 -11.92
CA VAL A 18 7.64 28.85 -11.56
C VAL A 18 6.54 27.97 -10.95
N ALA A 19 5.67 28.54 -10.11
CA ALA A 19 4.51 27.80 -9.55
C ALA A 19 3.50 27.42 -10.65
N ALA A 20 3.20 28.31 -11.59
CA ALA A 20 2.31 28.05 -12.73
C ALA A 20 2.91 27.03 -13.72
N ALA A 21 4.21 27.13 -14.01
CA ALA A 21 4.92 26.16 -14.83
C ALA A 21 4.99 24.78 -14.16
N GLY A 22 5.23 24.74 -12.85
CA GLY A 22 5.19 23.51 -12.04
C GLY A 22 3.79 22.91 -12.01
N TRP A 23 2.76 23.72 -11.87
CA TRP A 23 1.36 23.30 -11.92
C TRP A 23 1.00 22.72 -13.31
N LEU A 24 1.31 23.44 -14.40
CA LEU A 24 1.11 22.98 -15.77
C LEU A 24 1.93 21.70 -16.08
N TYR A 25 3.14 21.61 -15.55
CA TYR A 25 4.02 20.47 -15.71
C TYR A 25 3.44 19.21 -15.04
N LEU A 26 2.91 19.33 -13.84
CA LEU A 26 2.32 18.23 -13.07
C LEU A 26 0.91 17.84 -13.55
N HIS A 27 0.10 18.81 -14.02
CA HIS A 27 -1.26 18.56 -14.49
C HIS A 27 -1.35 18.04 -15.92
N ARG A 28 -0.35 18.28 -16.76
CA ARG A 28 -0.32 17.74 -18.13
C ARG A 28 -0.21 16.20 -18.20
N SER A 29 0.20 15.56 -17.11
CA SER A 29 0.39 14.11 -17.05
C SER A 29 -0.74 13.37 -16.30
N VAL A 30 -1.79 14.08 -15.84
CA VAL A 30 -2.90 13.45 -15.09
C VAL A 30 -4.06 13.21 -16.03
N HIS A 31 -3.99 12.13 -16.79
CA HIS A 31 -5.17 11.57 -17.42
C HIS A 31 -5.59 10.33 -16.60
N PRO A 32 -6.82 10.29 -16.04
CA PRO A 32 -7.31 9.10 -15.37
C PRO A 32 -7.15 7.87 -16.27
N GLY A 33 -6.53 6.82 -15.75
CA GLY A 33 -6.23 5.61 -16.50
C GLY A 33 -4.95 5.65 -17.36
N SER A 34 -4.19 6.75 -17.36
CA SER A 34 -2.89 6.81 -18.04
C SER A 34 -1.88 5.84 -17.42
N LEU A 35 -1.16 5.12 -18.28
CA LEU A 35 -0.02 4.28 -17.91
C LEU A 35 1.33 4.99 -18.15
N GLU A 36 1.31 6.28 -18.44
CA GLU A 36 2.53 7.08 -18.53
C GLU A 36 3.05 7.36 -17.13
N HIS A 37 4.36 7.18 -16.94
CA HIS A 37 5.01 7.47 -15.66
C HIS A 37 4.80 8.94 -15.27
N PRO A 38 4.33 9.20 -14.04
CA PRO A 38 4.21 10.56 -13.56
C PRO A 38 5.60 11.19 -13.46
N ARG A 39 5.71 12.44 -13.94
CA ARG A 39 6.97 13.17 -13.91
C ARG A 39 7.41 13.43 -12.49
N GLY A 40 8.63 13.04 -12.16
CA GLY A 40 9.19 13.16 -10.83
C GLY A 40 9.99 14.45 -10.63
N PHE A 41 10.68 14.49 -9.52
CA PHE A 41 11.44 15.64 -9.02
C PHE A 41 12.95 15.29 -8.95
N ALA A 42 13.78 16.31 -8.91
CA ALA A 42 15.23 16.13 -8.77
C ALA A 42 15.66 15.74 -7.35
N THR A 43 14.87 16.03 -6.32
CA THR A 43 15.15 15.70 -4.93
C THR A 43 13.88 15.34 -4.17
N ALA A 44 14.00 14.52 -3.12
CA ALA A 44 12.87 14.10 -2.28
C ALA A 44 12.14 15.25 -1.55
N ARG A 45 12.77 16.41 -1.38
CA ARG A 45 12.15 17.59 -0.70
C ARG A 45 11.24 18.40 -1.60
N LEU A 46 11.45 18.37 -2.91
CA LEU A 46 10.67 19.18 -3.85
C LEU A 46 9.18 18.82 -3.91
N PRO A 47 8.74 17.54 -3.87
CA PRO A 47 7.33 17.20 -3.77
C PRO A 47 6.66 17.78 -2.54
N LEU A 48 7.33 17.76 -1.38
CA LEU A 48 6.80 18.31 -0.14
C LEU A 48 6.61 19.83 -0.23
N LEU A 49 7.59 20.53 -0.84
CA LEU A 49 7.49 21.97 -1.08
C LEU A 49 6.37 22.29 -2.08
N ALA A 50 6.26 21.51 -3.17
CA ALA A 50 5.23 21.69 -4.17
C ALA A 50 3.81 21.47 -3.57
N ALA A 51 3.65 20.49 -2.69
CA ALA A 51 2.42 20.27 -1.95
C ALA A 51 2.11 21.42 -0.99
N ALA A 52 3.10 21.88 -0.21
CA ALA A 52 2.94 22.96 0.76
C ALA A 52 2.50 24.29 0.13
N VAL A 53 3.01 24.60 -1.08
CA VAL A 53 2.60 25.79 -1.85
C VAL A 53 1.43 25.53 -2.79
N LYS A 54 0.75 24.37 -2.68
CA LYS A 54 -0.38 23.95 -3.52
C LYS A 54 -0.07 23.91 -5.02
N ALA A 55 1.19 23.75 -5.39
CA ALA A 55 1.64 23.59 -6.77
C ALA A 55 1.48 22.14 -7.25
N MET A 56 1.36 21.17 -6.33
CA MET A 56 1.08 19.77 -6.62
C MET A 56 -0.27 19.39 -6.02
N PRO A 57 -1.21 18.83 -6.80
CA PRO A 57 -2.47 18.35 -6.28
C PRO A 57 -2.23 17.11 -5.42
N VAL A 58 -2.82 17.10 -4.23
CA VAL A 58 -2.87 15.95 -3.32
C VAL A 58 -4.24 15.29 -3.38
N ILE A 59 -4.27 14.00 -3.05
CA ILE A 59 -5.52 13.25 -3.02
C ILE A 59 -6.42 13.69 -1.87
N ASP A 60 -7.74 13.56 -2.06
CA ASP A 60 -8.68 13.53 -0.96
C ASP A 60 -8.67 12.14 -0.33
N MET A 61 -8.21 12.04 0.91
CA MET A 61 -8.18 10.77 1.66
C MET A 61 -9.58 10.26 2.03
N ARG A 62 -10.61 11.12 1.93
CA ARG A 62 -12.00 10.78 2.26
C ARG A 62 -12.95 11.22 1.15
N PRO A 63 -12.77 10.69 -0.06
CA PRO A 63 -13.64 11.05 -1.16
C PRO A 63 -15.08 10.66 -0.83
N PRO A 64 -16.08 11.36 -1.41
CA PRO A 64 -17.46 10.94 -1.34
C PRO A 64 -17.60 9.52 -1.90
N LEU A 65 -18.61 8.80 -1.42
CA LEU A 65 -18.90 7.47 -1.94
C LEU A 65 -19.36 7.60 -3.40
N PRO A 66 -18.72 6.90 -4.35
CA PRO A 66 -19.15 6.95 -5.75
C PRO A 66 -20.55 6.34 -5.95
N ASP A 67 -21.31 6.86 -6.92
CA ASP A 67 -22.60 6.29 -7.32
C ASP A 67 -22.44 4.81 -7.70
N GLY A 68 -23.38 4.00 -7.24
CA GLY A 68 -23.40 2.56 -7.48
C GLY A 68 -22.44 1.75 -6.59
N VAL A 69 -21.80 2.37 -5.60
CA VAL A 69 -20.98 1.70 -4.58
C VAL A 69 -21.73 1.68 -3.25
N VAL A 70 -21.75 0.53 -2.58
CA VAL A 70 -22.29 0.35 -1.23
C VAL A 70 -21.12 0.24 -0.25
N GLU A 71 -21.26 0.91 0.89
CA GLU A 71 -20.30 0.90 1.98
C GLU A 71 -20.90 0.24 3.23
N GLN A 72 -20.12 -0.62 3.88
CA GLN A 72 -20.41 -1.17 5.21
C GLN A 72 -19.22 -0.91 6.10
N THR A 73 -19.37 -0.06 7.10
CA THR A 73 -18.28 0.32 8.00
C THR A 73 -18.31 -0.48 9.31
N ASN A 74 -17.14 -0.56 9.97
CA ASN A 74 -17.01 -1.18 11.31
C ASN A 74 -17.44 -2.66 11.35
N VAL A 75 -17.26 -3.40 10.28
CA VAL A 75 -17.55 -4.84 10.25
C VAL A 75 -16.49 -5.57 11.07
N VAL A 76 -16.91 -6.36 12.06
CA VAL A 76 -15.98 -7.17 12.85
C VAL A 76 -15.55 -8.38 12.05
N HIS A 77 -14.24 -8.51 11.79
CA HIS A 77 -13.69 -9.65 11.05
C HIS A 77 -12.98 -10.68 11.94
N GLY A 78 -12.83 -10.36 13.23
CA GLY A 78 -12.17 -11.23 14.18
C GLY A 78 -11.82 -10.51 15.48
N THR A 79 -10.95 -11.11 16.25
CA THR A 79 -10.44 -10.55 17.51
C THR A 79 -8.92 -10.60 17.56
N GLY A 80 -8.31 -9.62 18.23
CA GLY A 80 -6.88 -9.58 18.49
C GLY A 80 -6.60 -9.08 19.90
N GLY A 81 -5.92 -9.89 20.72
CA GLY A 81 -5.70 -9.54 22.12
C GLY A 81 -7.00 -9.29 22.91
N GLY A 82 -8.06 -10.04 22.62
CA GLY A 82 -9.38 -9.90 23.27
C GLY A 82 -10.21 -8.71 22.79
N LYS A 83 -9.75 -7.93 21.80
CA LYS A 83 -10.48 -6.78 21.24
C LYS A 83 -10.98 -7.08 19.83
N PRO A 84 -12.15 -6.54 19.41
CA PRO A 84 -12.65 -6.73 18.06
C PRO A 84 -11.73 -6.03 17.04
N LEU A 85 -11.46 -6.71 15.93
CA LEU A 85 -10.77 -6.20 14.77
C LEU A 85 -11.80 -5.82 13.71
N HIS A 86 -11.67 -4.63 13.13
CA HIS A 86 -12.65 -4.07 12.21
C HIS A 86 -12.09 -3.90 10.81
N LEU A 87 -12.97 -4.06 9.82
CA LEU A 87 -12.74 -3.65 8.45
C LEU A 87 -13.92 -2.81 7.95
N ASP A 88 -13.70 -2.05 6.88
CA ASP A 88 -14.75 -1.39 6.12
C ASP A 88 -14.82 -2.05 4.74
N LEU A 89 -16.03 -2.38 4.28
CA LEU A 89 -16.30 -3.02 3.00
C LEU A 89 -16.90 -2.02 2.01
N TYR A 90 -16.48 -2.16 0.76
CA TYR A 90 -17.05 -1.41 -0.36
C TYR A 90 -17.31 -2.40 -1.49
N SER A 91 -18.47 -2.29 -2.12
CA SER A 91 -18.85 -3.20 -3.19
C SER A 91 -19.77 -2.53 -4.21
N PRO A 92 -19.81 -3.01 -5.45
CA PRO A 92 -20.85 -2.61 -6.37
C PRO A 92 -22.23 -2.93 -5.79
N ALA A 93 -23.21 -2.04 -5.99
CA ALA A 93 -24.60 -2.26 -5.57
C ALA A 93 -25.24 -3.47 -6.28
N ILE A 94 -24.85 -3.71 -7.53
CA ILE A 94 -25.32 -4.83 -8.35
C ILE A 94 -24.12 -5.68 -8.77
N ARG A 95 -24.26 -7.00 -8.60
CA ARG A 95 -23.25 -8.00 -9.00
C ARG A 95 -23.97 -9.20 -9.59
N GLU A 96 -23.57 -9.59 -10.79
CA GLU A 96 -24.16 -10.72 -11.51
C GLU A 96 -23.41 -12.03 -11.24
N ARG A 97 -22.16 -11.95 -10.81
CA ARG A 97 -21.28 -13.11 -10.58
C ARG A 97 -20.27 -12.81 -9.47
N PRO A 98 -19.69 -13.83 -8.83
CA PRO A 98 -18.62 -13.63 -7.86
C PRO A 98 -17.42 -12.88 -8.47
N THR A 99 -16.92 -11.89 -7.76
CA THR A 99 -15.81 -11.02 -8.18
C THR A 99 -14.58 -11.23 -7.31
N PRO A 100 -13.38 -10.86 -7.76
CA PRO A 100 -12.21 -10.83 -6.89
C PRO A 100 -12.42 -9.89 -5.70
N ALA A 101 -11.75 -10.19 -4.58
CA ALA A 101 -11.71 -9.30 -3.42
C ALA A 101 -10.33 -8.65 -3.28
N LEU A 102 -10.31 -7.37 -2.92
CA LEU A 102 -9.09 -6.59 -2.68
C LEU A 102 -9.06 -6.14 -1.23
N LEU A 103 -8.04 -6.58 -0.48
CA LEU A 103 -7.84 -6.19 0.92
C LEU A 103 -6.71 -5.16 1.02
N PHE A 104 -7.06 -3.92 1.31
CA PHE A 104 -6.13 -2.80 1.48
C PHE A 104 -5.62 -2.71 2.92
N ILE A 105 -4.31 -2.64 3.08
CA ILE A 105 -3.61 -2.57 4.36
C ILE A 105 -2.89 -1.23 4.48
N HIS A 106 -3.25 -0.45 5.50
CA HIS A 106 -2.67 0.87 5.68
C HIS A 106 -1.21 0.84 6.11
N GLY A 107 -0.47 1.89 5.74
CA GLY A 107 0.89 2.16 6.21
C GLY A 107 0.93 2.78 7.61
N GLY A 108 2.01 3.51 7.88
CA GLY A 108 2.19 4.25 9.14
C GLY A 108 3.20 3.60 10.09
N ALA A 109 4.20 2.91 9.52
CA ALA A 109 5.32 2.31 10.26
C ALA A 109 4.86 1.39 11.40
N TRP A 110 3.77 0.64 11.22
CA TRP A 110 3.11 -0.23 12.21
C TRP A 110 2.76 0.49 13.52
N ARG A 111 2.94 1.81 13.59
CA ARG A 111 2.77 2.67 14.78
C ARG A 111 1.52 3.51 14.73
N THR A 112 1.07 3.86 13.56
CA THR A 112 -0.05 4.77 13.29
C THR A 112 -0.78 4.35 12.02
N GLY A 113 -1.78 5.12 11.61
CA GLY A 113 -2.60 4.82 10.45
C GLY A 113 -3.94 4.21 10.85
N LYS A 114 -4.83 4.15 9.90
CA LYS A 114 -6.18 3.63 10.07
C LYS A 114 -6.71 3.10 8.75
N ARG A 115 -7.65 2.17 8.77
CA ARG A 115 -8.23 1.55 7.59
C ARG A 115 -8.81 2.57 6.59
N GLN A 116 -9.34 3.71 7.07
CA GLN A 116 -9.88 4.78 6.22
C GLN A 116 -8.84 5.47 5.34
N ASP A 117 -7.55 5.31 5.61
CA ASP A 117 -6.47 5.91 4.81
C ASP A 117 -6.44 5.33 3.38
N TYR A 118 -7.00 4.14 3.17
CA TYR A 118 -7.12 3.51 1.84
C TYR A 118 -8.52 3.60 1.21
N ARG A 119 -9.43 4.41 1.80
CA ARG A 119 -10.78 4.62 1.24
C ARG A 119 -10.75 5.03 -0.23
N ILE A 120 -9.82 5.92 -0.62
CA ILE A 120 -9.69 6.40 -2.00
C ILE A 120 -9.43 5.27 -3.01
N TYR A 121 -8.60 4.29 -2.65
CA TYR A 121 -8.39 3.10 -3.48
C TYR A 121 -9.60 2.16 -3.42
N ALA A 122 -10.09 1.88 -2.22
CA ALA A 122 -11.17 0.93 -2.01
C ALA A 122 -12.44 1.32 -2.78
N THR A 123 -12.87 2.58 -2.68
CA THR A 123 -14.05 3.09 -3.42
C THR A 123 -13.83 3.10 -4.93
N HIS A 124 -12.62 3.45 -5.38
CA HIS A 124 -12.27 3.41 -6.81
C HIS A 124 -12.40 1.99 -7.38
N PHE A 125 -11.80 0.99 -6.73
CA PHE A 125 -11.87 -0.39 -7.22
C PHE A 125 -13.25 -1.01 -7.04
N ALA A 126 -14.02 -0.61 -6.02
CA ALA A 126 -15.42 -1.02 -5.90
C ALA A 126 -16.25 -0.51 -7.08
N LYS A 127 -16.03 0.72 -7.54
CA LYS A 127 -16.66 1.24 -8.77
C LYS A 127 -16.27 0.46 -10.02
N LEU A 128 -15.09 -0.14 -10.05
CA LEU A 128 -14.63 -1.01 -11.15
C LEU A 128 -15.16 -2.45 -11.06
N GLY A 129 -16.00 -2.77 -10.06
CA GLY A 129 -16.65 -4.07 -9.97
C GLY A 129 -16.03 -5.04 -8.96
N TYR A 130 -15.00 -4.67 -8.23
CA TYR A 130 -14.39 -5.49 -7.18
C TYR A 130 -15.15 -5.36 -5.86
N VAL A 131 -15.13 -6.40 -5.04
CA VAL A 131 -15.40 -6.25 -3.60
C VAL A 131 -14.10 -5.83 -2.93
N THR A 132 -14.11 -4.74 -2.19
CA THR A 132 -12.91 -4.22 -1.55
C THR A 132 -13.10 -4.10 -0.04
N ALA A 133 -12.04 -4.30 0.70
CA ALA A 133 -12.00 -4.14 2.14
C ALA A 133 -10.78 -3.32 2.55
N THR A 134 -10.93 -2.50 3.58
CA THR A 134 -9.81 -1.85 4.26
C THR A 134 -9.80 -2.33 5.71
N ALA A 135 -8.68 -2.89 6.19
CA ALA A 135 -8.63 -3.51 7.51
C ALA A 135 -7.79 -2.71 8.51
N SER A 136 -8.25 -2.69 9.76
CA SER A 136 -7.42 -2.31 10.90
C SER A 136 -6.64 -3.52 11.38
N TYR A 137 -5.46 -3.27 11.94
CA TYR A 137 -4.63 -4.25 12.62
C TYR A 137 -4.04 -3.64 13.89
N ARG A 138 -3.63 -4.46 14.86
CA ARG A 138 -2.98 -3.99 16.09
C ARG A 138 -1.67 -3.29 15.75
N LEU A 139 -1.52 -2.06 16.20
CA LEU A 139 -0.27 -1.32 16.10
C LEU A 139 0.73 -1.88 17.12
N PHE A 140 2.04 -1.66 16.91
CA PHE A 140 3.05 -2.29 17.79
C PHE A 140 2.96 -1.83 19.27
N ARG A 141 2.32 -0.69 19.53
CA ARG A 141 2.02 -0.22 20.91
C ARG A 141 0.92 -1.03 21.59
N ASP A 142 0.01 -1.62 20.81
CA ASP A 142 -1.01 -2.54 21.32
C ASP A 142 -0.41 -3.93 21.51
N ALA A 143 0.33 -4.40 20.51
CA ALA A 143 1.07 -5.66 20.54
C ALA A 143 2.16 -5.66 19.46
N PRO A 144 3.41 -6.05 19.78
CA PRO A 144 4.50 -6.15 18.79
C PRO A 144 4.26 -7.27 17.78
N TYR A 145 5.18 -7.42 16.82
CA TYR A 145 5.21 -8.58 15.94
C TYR A 145 5.08 -9.88 16.75
N PRO A 146 4.24 -10.84 16.30
CA PRO A 146 3.61 -10.94 14.98
C PRO A 146 2.16 -10.42 14.91
N ALA A 147 1.68 -9.68 15.89
CA ALA A 147 0.26 -9.32 16.05
C ALA A 147 -0.38 -8.72 14.79
N ALA A 148 0.27 -7.75 14.16
CA ALA A 148 -0.24 -7.12 12.94
C ALA A 148 -0.38 -8.12 11.78
N VAL A 149 0.57 -9.05 11.63
CA VAL A 149 0.51 -10.10 10.59
C VAL A 149 -0.68 -11.03 10.83
N GLN A 150 -0.88 -11.45 12.08
CA GLN A 150 -2.00 -12.30 12.49
C GLN A 150 -3.35 -11.65 12.19
N ASP A 151 -3.47 -10.36 12.47
CA ASP A 151 -4.70 -9.60 12.27
C ASP A 151 -5.05 -9.45 10.77
N VAL A 152 -4.05 -9.17 9.93
CA VAL A 152 -4.27 -9.07 8.48
C VAL A 152 -4.61 -10.44 7.88
N LYS A 153 -3.95 -11.52 8.31
CA LYS A 153 -4.32 -12.88 7.91
C LYS A 153 -5.73 -13.26 8.35
N CYS A 154 -6.14 -12.82 9.55
CA CYS A 154 -7.50 -12.99 10.02
C CYS A 154 -8.51 -12.30 9.09
N ALA A 155 -8.22 -11.08 8.59
CA ALA A 155 -9.07 -10.40 7.62
C ALA A 155 -9.20 -11.18 6.30
N VAL A 156 -8.10 -11.75 5.78
CA VAL A 156 -8.15 -12.61 4.59
C VAL A 156 -9.02 -13.85 4.82
N ARG A 157 -8.84 -14.53 5.96
CA ARG A 157 -9.67 -15.70 6.32
C ARG A 157 -11.15 -15.34 6.42
N TRP A 158 -11.45 -14.20 7.02
CA TRP A 158 -12.83 -13.73 7.15
C TRP A 158 -13.46 -13.44 5.79
N LEU A 159 -12.76 -12.76 4.86
CA LEU A 159 -13.24 -12.53 3.50
C LEU A 159 -13.53 -13.85 2.79
N ARG A 160 -12.65 -14.84 2.92
CA ARG A 160 -12.83 -16.16 2.31
C ARG A 160 -13.99 -16.94 2.93
N ALA A 161 -14.13 -16.94 4.24
CA ALA A 161 -15.23 -17.59 4.95
C ALA A 161 -16.60 -17.00 4.61
N ASN A 162 -16.63 -15.69 4.29
CA ASN A 162 -17.86 -14.97 3.93
C ASN A 162 -17.99 -14.75 2.40
N ALA A 163 -17.26 -15.51 1.59
CA ALA A 163 -17.21 -15.30 0.14
C ALA A 163 -18.60 -15.38 -0.52
N GLY A 164 -19.44 -16.34 -0.16
CA GLY A 164 -20.80 -16.49 -0.68
C GLY A 164 -21.68 -15.25 -0.43
N PRO A 165 -21.94 -14.86 0.83
CA PRO A 165 -22.73 -13.69 1.15
C PRO A 165 -22.18 -12.39 0.56
N LEU A 166 -20.84 -12.25 0.48
CA LEU A 166 -20.18 -11.08 -0.08
C LEU A 166 -20.11 -11.07 -1.61
N GLY A 167 -20.48 -12.16 -2.30
CA GLY A 167 -20.32 -12.30 -3.73
C GLY A 167 -18.85 -12.24 -4.18
N ILE A 168 -17.94 -12.81 -3.39
CA ILE A 168 -16.51 -12.90 -3.65
C ILE A 168 -16.17 -14.27 -4.24
N ASP A 169 -15.22 -14.31 -5.16
CA ASP A 169 -14.53 -15.55 -5.51
C ASP A 169 -13.44 -15.83 -4.44
N PRO A 170 -13.56 -16.90 -3.63
CA PRO A 170 -12.66 -17.18 -2.53
C PRO A 170 -11.22 -17.45 -2.96
N ASP A 171 -10.99 -17.83 -4.22
CA ASP A 171 -9.67 -18.09 -4.77
C ASP A 171 -9.01 -16.84 -5.36
N ARG A 172 -9.75 -15.73 -5.48
CA ARG A 172 -9.27 -14.48 -6.05
C ARG A 172 -9.25 -13.34 -5.04
N ILE A 173 -8.64 -13.58 -3.88
CA ILE A 173 -8.38 -12.55 -2.86
C ILE A 173 -6.98 -12.01 -3.07
N VAL A 174 -6.82 -10.69 -3.16
CA VAL A 174 -5.57 -9.96 -3.34
C VAL A 174 -5.33 -9.08 -2.13
N VAL A 175 -4.09 -9.01 -1.66
CA VAL A 175 -3.68 -8.08 -0.61
C VAL A 175 -2.78 -7.00 -1.18
N LEU A 176 -2.97 -5.76 -0.72
CA LEU A 176 -2.22 -4.62 -1.19
C LEU A 176 -2.09 -3.55 -0.11
N GLY A 177 -0.95 -2.87 -0.10
CA GLY A 177 -0.72 -1.81 0.87
C GLY A 177 0.58 -1.06 0.63
N GLY A 178 0.74 0.08 1.31
CA GLY A 178 1.93 0.93 1.22
C GLY A 178 2.77 0.91 2.49
N SER A 179 4.10 1.00 2.35
CA SER A 179 5.03 1.07 3.47
C SER A 179 4.85 -0.14 4.42
N ALA A 180 4.55 0.09 5.69
CA ALA A 180 4.21 -0.99 6.63
C ALA A 180 3.06 -1.89 6.13
N GLY A 181 2.08 -1.34 5.39
CA GLY A 181 1.01 -2.12 4.75
C GLY A 181 1.52 -3.00 3.61
N GLY A 182 2.50 -2.54 2.83
CA GLY A 182 3.21 -3.33 1.83
C GLY A 182 3.96 -4.50 2.46
N HIS A 183 4.71 -4.24 3.52
CA HIS A 183 5.34 -5.27 4.33
C HIS A 183 4.35 -6.34 4.81
N LEU A 184 3.23 -5.93 5.42
CA LEU A 184 2.20 -6.85 5.90
C LEU A 184 1.56 -7.63 4.76
N SER A 185 1.33 -7.00 3.60
CA SER A 185 0.81 -7.67 2.41
C SER A 185 1.76 -8.76 1.90
N MET A 186 3.07 -8.48 1.90
CA MET A 186 4.10 -9.46 1.56
C MET A 186 4.19 -10.60 2.59
N MET A 187 4.08 -10.30 3.89
CA MET A 187 4.04 -11.34 4.93
C MET A 187 2.82 -12.27 4.77
N VAL A 188 1.66 -11.75 4.37
CA VAL A 188 0.49 -12.58 4.04
C VAL A 188 0.77 -13.45 2.82
N GLY A 189 1.29 -12.87 1.75
CA GLY A 189 1.49 -13.55 0.47
C GLY A 189 2.60 -14.61 0.50
N TYR A 190 3.72 -14.31 1.15
CA TYR A 190 4.93 -15.13 1.05
C TYR A 190 5.10 -16.12 2.21
N ALA A 191 4.45 -15.87 3.34
CA ALA A 191 4.56 -16.71 4.54
C ALA A 191 3.23 -17.43 4.91
N PRO A 192 2.57 -18.16 3.98
CA PRO A 192 1.37 -18.90 4.31
C PRO A 192 1.66 -19.99 5.34
N GLY A 193 0.80 -20.11 6.36
CA GLY A 193 0.94 -21.05 7.47
C GLY A 193 1.82 -20.51 8.62
N LEU A 194 2.60 -19.46 8.41
CA LEU A 194 3.36 -18.80 9.47
C LEU A 194 2.50 -17.73 10.14
N GLN A 195 2.50 -17.69 11.48
CA GLN A 195 1.83 -16.63 12.25
C GLN A 195 0.35 -16.41 11.84
N GLU A 196 -0.41 -17.50 11.73
CA GLU A 196 -1.83 -17.42 11.34
C GLU A 196 -2.70 -16.75 12.41
N GLY A 197 -2.32 -16.90 13.69
CA GLY A 197 -3.10 -16.40 14.80
C GLY A 197 -4.44 -17.11 15.00
N ASP A 198 -5.10 -16.79 16.10
CA ASP A 198 -6.36 -17.37 16.56
C ASP A 198 -7.58 -16.43 16.45
N GLY A 199 -7.39 -15.27 15.80
CA GLY A 199 -8.35 -14.16 15.77
C GLY A 199 -9.71 -14.45 15.13
N GLY A 200 -9.88 -15.60 14.44
CA GLY A 200 -11.15 -16.00 13.84
C GLY A 200 -10.97 -16.90 12.61
N ASN A 201 -12.05 -17.58 12.26
CA ASN A 201 -12.16 -18.50 11.11
C ASN A 201 -11.03 -19.56 11.09
N PRO A 202 -10.89 -20.39 12.14
CA PRO A 202 -9.86 -21.42 12.18
C PRO A 202 -10.06 -22.43 11.04
N GLY A 203 -8.95 -22.91 10.49
CA GLY A 203 -8.97 -23.84 9.36
C GLY A 203 -9.24 -23.23 7.97
N VAL A 204 -9.64 -21.96 7.91
CA VAL A 204 -9.76 -21.23 6.65
C VAL A 204 -8.39 -20.71 6.22
N SER A 205 -8.05 -20.87 4.93
CA SER A 205 -6.75 -20.46 4.41
C SER A 205 -6.59 -18.94 4.32
N SER A 206 -5.42 -18.41 4.71
CA SER A 206 -5.02 -17.01 4.49
C SER A 206 -4.27 -16.80 3.16
N ARG A 207 -4.13 -17.81 2.30
CA ARG A 207 -3.47 -17.68 0.99
C ARG A 207 -4.15 -16.63 0.12
N VAL A 208 -3.38 -15.97 -0.73
CA VAL A 208 -3.87 -14.92 -1.62
C VAL A 208 -3.46 -15.19 -3.06
N ALA A 209 -4.23 -14.67 -4.00
CA ALA A 209 -4.04 -14.85 -5.43
C ALA A 209 -2.93 -13.94 -6.00
N ALA A 210 -2.71 -12.78 -5.39
CA ALA A 210 -1.67 -11.84 -5.78
C ALA A 210 -1.32 -10.89 -4.62
N VAL A 211 -0.17 -10.24 -4.73
CA VAL A 211 0.31 -9.20 -3.82
C VAL A 211 0.56 -7.92 -4.60
N VAL A 212 0.17 -6.76 -4.06
CA VAL A 212 0.64 -5.47 -4.55
C VAL A 212 1.41 -4.79 -3.42
N ASP A 213 2.70 -4.65 -3.62
CA ASP A 213 3.60 -3.94 -2.72
C ASP A 213 3.83 -2.51 -3.21
N ILE A 214 3.47 -1.55 -2.38
CA ILE A 214 3.72 -0.14 -2.63
C ILE A 214 4.79 0.32 -1.64
N TYR A 215 6.04 0.42 -2.08
CA TYR A 215 7.23 0.83 -1.32
C TYR A 215 7.37 0.20 0.08
N GLY A 216 7.02 -1.06 0.25
CA GLY A 216 7.16 -1.78 1.53
C GLY A 216 8.58 -2.29 1.78
N PRO A 217 9.06 -2.34 3.04
CA PRO A 217 10.32 -2.99 3.35
C PRO A 217 10.18 -4.52 3.24
N VAL A 218 11.11 -5.15 2.53
CA VAL A 218 11.11 -6.61 2.32
C VAL A 218 12.13 -7.35 3.17
N ASP A 219 13.24 -6.68 3.52
CA ASP A 219 14.30 -7.21 4.38
C ASP A 219 14.61 -6.23 5.51
N LEU A 220 14.18 -6.56 6.72
CA LEU A 220 14.39 -5.76 7.91
C LEU A 220 15.82 -5.92 8.44
N THR A 221 16.55 -6.94 8.00
CA THR A 221 17.93 -7.26 8.47
C THR A 221 19.00 -6.43 7.79
N THR A 222 18.66 -5.60 6.81
CA THR A 222 19.60 -4.69 6.15
C THR A 222 20.20 -3.66 7.10
N PRO A 223 21.37 -3.07 6.80
CA PRO A 223 21.96 -2.03 7.66
C PRO A 223 21.02 -0.86 7.93
N VAL A 224 20.17 -0.47 6.97
CA VAL A 224 19.16 0.57 7.14
C VAL A 224 18.03 0.10 8.07
N GLY A 225 17.53 -1.11 7.85
CA GLY A 225 16.48 -1.71 8.68
C GLY A 225 16.93 -1.82 10.15
N ARG A 226 18.14 -2.36 10.40
CA ARG A 226 18.69 -2.49 11.76
C ARG A 226 18.86 -1.18 12.51
N LYS A 227 19.10 -0.06 11.79
CA LYS A 227 19.24 1.28 12.37
C LYS A 227 17.88 1.96 12.61
N ALA A 228 16.82 1.49 11.98
CA ALA A 228 15.50 2.08 12.11
C ALA A 228 14.85 1.71 13.46
N SER A 229 14.77 2.68 14.38
CA SER A 229 14.18 2.47 15.71
C SER A 229 12.76 1.91 15.63
N VAL A 230 11.98 2.34 14.64
CA VAL A 230 10.60 1.87 14.45
C VAL A 230 10.52 0.37 14.11
N VAL A 231 11.51 -0.20 13.44
CA VAL A 231 11.59 -1.65 13.20
C VAL A 231 11.89 -2.37 14.51
N LYS A 232 12.84 -1.87 15.30
CA LYS A 232 13.12 -2.40 16.64
C LYS A 232 11.85 -2.36 17.51
N ASP A 233 11.12 -1.26 17.53
CA ASP A 233 9.89 -1.12 18.30
C ASP A 233 8.82 -2.10 17.81
N PHE A 234 8.65 -2.26 16.51
CA PHE A 234 7.74 -3.25 15.91
C PHE A 234 8.07 -4.69 16.35
N LEU A 235 9.35 -4.99 16.55
CA LEU A 235 9.85 -6.29 17.02
C LEU A 235 9.93 -6.39 18.56
N GLY A 236 9.17 -5.58 19.29
CA GLY A 236 9.07 -5.64 20.75
C GLY A 236 10.29 -5.08 21.48
N GLY A 237 10.99 -4.12 20.86
CA GLY A 237 12.16 -3.47 21.43
C GLY A 237 13.46 -4.27 21.33
N LYS A 238 13.46 -5.42 20.66
CA LYS A 238 14.64 -6.26 20.49
C LYS A 238 15.50 -5.80 19.32
N SER A 239 16.81 -5.59 19.57
CA SER A 239 17.78 -5.30 18.51
C SER A 239 18.06 -6.54 17.65
N PHE A 240 18.69 -6.32 16.49
CA PHE A 240 19.10 -7.43 15.63
C PHE A 240 20.09 -8.37 16.34
N ASP A 241 21.03 -7.84 17.10
CA ASP A 241 22.05 -8.64 17.81
C ASP A 241 21.45 -9.48 18.94
N GLU A 242 20.35 -8.99 19.57
CA GLU A 242 19.63 -9.72 20.63
C GLU A 242 18.71 -10.82 20.07
N ALA A 243 18.15 -10.63 18.86
CA ALA A 243 17.16 -11.55 18.32
C ALA A 243 17.21 -11.65 16.78
N PRO A 244 18.33 -12.09 16.18
CA PRO A 244 18.50 -12.13 14.73
C PRO A 244 17.44 -12.99 14.02
N ALA A 245 17.03 -14.11 14.63
CA ALA A 245 16.00 -14.98 14.08
C ALA A 245 14.63 -14.30 13.97
N LEU A 246 14.28 -13.45 14.96
CA LEU A 246 13.03 -12.67 14.92
C LEU A 246 13.02 -11.66 13.79
N TRP A 247 14.15 -10.99 13.54
CA TRP A 247 14.30 -10.05 12.43
C TRP A 247 14.20 -10.74 11.08
N GLN A 248 14.79 -11.93 10.95
CA GLN A 248 14.68 -12.77 9.77
C GLN A 248 13.23 -13.24 9.56
N GLU A 249 12.58 -13.75 10.61
CA GLU A 249 11.19 -14.20 10.55
C GLU A 249 10.23 -13.07 10.14
N ALA A 250 10.45 -11.85 10.64
CA ALA A 250 9.65 -10.69 10.29
C ALA A 250 10.00 -10.09 8.91
N SER A 251 10.99 -10.62 8.20
CA SER A 251 11.41 -10.14 6.88
C SER A 251 10.73 -10.95 5.76
N PRO A 252 9.83 -10.38 4.93
CA PRO A 252 9.15 -11.09 3.86
C PRO A 252 10.09 -11.87 2.92
N ILE A 253 11.30 -11.34 2.66
CA ILE A 253 12.27 -11.96 1.75
C ILE A 253 12.67 -13.37 2.16
N THR A 254 12.69 -13.68 3.47
CA THR A 254 13.09 -15.00 4.00
C THR A 254 12.05 -16.10 3.72
N HIS A 255 10.82 -15.70 3.37
CA HIS A 255 9.71 -16.62 3.11
C HIS A 255 9.45 -16.84 1.62
N LEU A 256 10.18 -16.15 0.75
CA LEU A 256 10.02 -16.30 -0.69
C LEU A 256 10.44 -17.68 -1.17
N ARG A 257 9.57 -18.31 -1.96
CA ARG A 257 9.79 -19.61 -2.60
C ARG A 257 9.13 -19.65 -3.97
N SER A 258 9.47 -20.63 -4.78
CA SER A 258 8.74 -20.93 -6.00
C SER A 258 7.27 -21.18 -5.66
N GLY A 259 6.34 -20.67 -6.49
CA GLY A 259 4.90 -20.75 -6.22
C GLY A 259 4.37 -19.66 -5.28
N ALA A 260 5.18 -18.67 -4.89
CA ALA A 260 4.68 -17.44 -4.29
C ALA A 260 3.69 -16.74 -5.25
N PRO A 261 2.72 -15.96 -4.74
CA PRO A 261 1.74 -15.29 -5.59
C PRO A 261 2.40 -14.27 -6.51
N PRO A 262 1.85 -14.05 -7.73
CA PRO A 262 2.24 -12.95 -8.60
C PRO A 262 2.27 -11.62 -7.84
N THR A 263 3.29 -10.80 -8.10
CA THR A 263 3.50 -9.56 -7.34
C THR A 263 3.66 -8.35 -8.26
N LEU A 264 2.94 -7.27 -7.95
CA LEU A 264 3.19 -5.93 -8.48
C LEU A 264 3.95 -5.13 -7.43
N ILE A 265 5.05 -4.47 -7.84
CA ILE A 265 5.87 -3.61 -6.98
C ILE A 265 5.83 -2.19 -7.56
N LEU A 266 5.50 -1.19 -6.72
CA LEU A 266 5.45 0.22 -7.09
C LEU A 266 6.33 1.01 -6.11
N HIS A 267 7.46 1.61 -6.59
CA HIS A 267 8.41 2.25 -5.69
C HIS A 267 9.09 3.47 -6.34
N GLY A 268 9.21 4.57 -5.59
CA GLY A 268 9.86 5.80 -6.01
C GLY A 268 11.37 5.76 -5.84
N THR A 269 12.12 6.30 -6.81
CA THR A 269 13.60 6.23 -6.79
C THR A 269 14.25 7.18 -5.78
N LEU A 270 13.50 8.13 -5.23
CA LEU A 270 13.98 9.07 -4.19
C LEU A 270 13.48 8.71 -2.78
N ASP A 271 13.02 7.48 -2.57
CA ASP A 271 12.56 7.03 -1.26
C ASP A 271 13.73 6.93 -0.26
N ASP A 272 13.74 7.83 0.72
CA ASP A 272 14.73 7.94 1.78
C ASP A 272 14.28 7.29 3.11
N VAL A 273 13.05 6.79 3.17
CA VAL A 273 12.47 6.06 4.32
C VAL A 273 12.65 4.55 4.14
N VAL A 274 12.18 4.03 3.01
CA VAL A 274 12.41 2.65 2.56
C VAL A 274 13.22 2.71 1.28
N PRO A 275 14.55 2.54 1.33
CA PRO A 275 15.38 2.66 0.13
C PRO A 275 14.92 1.74 -0.99
N ILE A 276 14.88 2.23 -2.23
CA ILE A 276 14.41 1.50 -3.41
C ILE A 276 15.11 0.15 -3.61
N GLY A 277 16.33 0.00 -3.06
CA GLY A 277 17.06 -1.27 -3.04
C GLY A 277 16.29 -2.42 -2.38
N GLN A 278 15.30 -2.14 -1.53
CA GLN A 278 14.39 -3.15 -0.98
C GLN A 278 13.54 -3.79 -2.09
N SER A 279 12.96 -2.97 -2.95
CA SER A 279 12.18 -3.45 -4.10
C SER A 279 13.05 -4.04 -5.21
N ASP A 280 14.26 -3.52 -5.43
CA ASP A 280 15.23 -4.12 -6.35
C ASP A 280 15.56 -5.56 -5.93
N LEU A 281 15.84 -5.77 -4.63
CA LEU A 281 16.10 -7.09 -4.05
C LEU A 281 14.88 -8.02 -4.20
N LEU A 282 13.68 -7.52 -3.87
CA LEU A 282 12.44 -8.30 -4.01
C LEU A 282 12.22 -8.74 -5.45
N ALA A 283 12.32 -7.81 -6.41
CA ALA A 283 12.10 -8.09 -7.82
C ALA A 283 13.11 -9.09 -8.38
N ALA A 284 14.38 -8.97 -8.00
CA ALA A 284 15.43 -9.91 -8.38
C ALA A 284 15.11 -11.32 -7.84
N ARG A 285 14.77 -11.43 -6.56
CA ARG A 285 14.48 -12.71 -5.93
C ARG A 285 13.23 -13.40 -6.48
N LEU A 286 12.17 -12.64 -6.78
CA LEU A 286 10.97 -13.18 -7.41
C LEU A 286 11.28 -13.75 -8.81
N ARG A 287 12.09 -13.04 -9.62
CA ARG A 287 12.52 -13.50 -10.95
C ARG A 287 13.36 -14.78 -10.87
N GLU A 288 14.32 -14.84 -9.94
CA GLU A 288 15.14 -16.05 -9.70
C GLU A 288 14.27 -17.27 -9.37
N LEU A 289 13.18 -17.09 -8.64
CA LEU A 289 12.24 -18.14 -8.25
C LEU A 289 11.20 -18.47 -9.32
N GLY A 290 11.23 -17.78 -10.48
CA GLY A 290 10.24 -17.95 -11.54
C GLY A 290 8.84 -17.44 -11.16
N VAL A 291 8.73 -16.58 -10.14
CA VAL A 291 7.47 -15.97 -9.72
C VAL A 291 7.15 -14.77 -10.62
N PRO A 292 5.94 -14.68 -11.19
CA PRO A 292 5.55 -13.55 -12.01
C PRO A 292 5.64 -12.23 -11.21
N VAL A 293 6.41 -11.27 -11.71
CA VAL A 293 6.61 -9.98 -11.07
C VAL A 293 6.52 -8.85 -12.10
N GLU A 294 5.77 -7.80 -11.76
CA GLU A 294 5.79 -6.51 -12.42
C GLU A 294 6.40 -5.50 -11.45
N TYR A 295 7.37 -4.70 -11.92
CA TYR A 295 8.08 -3.76 -11.08
C TYR A 295 8.20 -2.41 -11.76
N GLU A 296 7.63 -1.39 -11.13
CA GLU A 296 7.65 -0.01 -11.55
C GLU A 296 8.55 0.82 -10.63
N ARG A 297 9.66 1.29 -11.20
CA ARG A 297 10.54 2.27 -10.57
C ARG A 297 10.04 3.65 -10.98
N ILE A 298 9.43 4.38 -10.05
CA ILE A 298 8.83 5.68 -10.34
C ILE A 298 9.88 6.77 -10.14
N GLU A 299 10.46 7.20 -11.25
CA GLU A 299 11.62 8.10 -11.25
C GLU A 299 11.29 9.44 -10.60
N GLY A 300 12.16 9.89 -9.66
CA GLY A 300 12.07 11.19 -9.02
C GLY A 300 10.96 11.32 -7.96
N TRP A 301 10.44 10.22 -7.40
CA TRP A 301 9.41 10.26 -6.37
C TRP A 301 9.90 9.69 -5.02
N PRO A 302 9.55 10.35 -3.89
CA PRO A 302 9.91 9.93 -2.54
C PRO A 302 8.92 8.95 -1.94
N HIS A 303 9.09 8.60 -0.66
CA HIS A 303 8.11 7.83 0.12
C HIS A 303 6.73 8.52 0.18
N VAL A 304 5.65 7.73 0.27
CA VAL A 304 4.24 8.22 0.29
C VAL A 304 3.87 9.04 -0.96
N MET A 305 4.49 8.74 -2.09
CA MET A 305 4.28 9.45 -3.35
C MET A 305 2.85 9.37 -3.87
N ASP A 306 2.11 8.33 -3.51
CA ASP A 306 0.71 8.13 -3.88
C ASP A 306 -0.28 9.05 -3.14
N ALA A 307 0.20 9.89 -2.21
CA ALA A 307 -0.54 11.05 -1.72
C ALA A 307 -0.67 12.16 -2.78
N SER A 308 0.18 12.14 -3.80
CA SER A 308 0.09 13.03 -4.96
C SER A 308 -0.94 12.47 -5.96
N LEU A 309 -1.85 13.32 -6.45
CA LEU A 309 -2.91 12.91 -7.37
C LEU A 309 -2.37 12.23 -8.64
N PRO A 310 -1.34 12.77 -9.35
CA PRO A 310 -0.80 12.10 -10.54
C PRO A 310 -0.26 10.70 -10.26
N VAL A 311 0.44 10.49 -9.15
CA VAL A 311 0.95 9.16 -8.81
C VAL A 311 -0.17 8.23 -8.38
N ASN A 312 -1.16 8.73 -7.64
CA ASN A 312 -2.32 7.96 -7.21
C ASN A 312 -3.12 7.43 -8.42
N GLU A 313 -3.39 8.28 -9.41
CA GLU A 313 -4.10 7.87 -10.62
C GLU A 313 -3.27 6.86 -11.45
N TYR A 314 -1.95 7.06 -11.56
CA TYR A 314 -1.05 6.10 -12.18
C TYR A 314 -1.08 4.75 -11.45
N PHE A 315 -1.01 4.75 -10.11
CA PHE A 315 -1.06 3.51 -9.32
C PHE A 315 -2.38 2.77 -9.50
N LYS A 316 -3.50 3.48 -9.49
CA LYS A 316 -4.83 2.88 -9.76
C LYS A 316 -4.85 2.20 -11.13
N ALA A 317 -4.33 2.86 -12.17
CA ALA A 317 -4.27 2.30 -13.53
C ALA A 317 -3.36 1.07 -13.61
N ARG A 318 -2.16 1.13 -12.97
CA ARG A 318 -1.21 0.00 -12.95
C ARG A 318 -1.77 -1.19 -12.19
N ILE A 319 -2.37 -0.96 -11.02
CA ILE A 319 -3.02 -2.00 -10.23
C ILE A 319 -4.18 -2.62 -11.02
N ALA A 320 -5.05 -1.80 -11.64
CA ALA A 320 -6.17 -2.31 -12.42
C ALA A 320 -5.70 -3.20 -13.58
N ARG A 321 -4.64 -2.80 -14.30
CA ARG A 321 -4.04 -3.60 -15.36
C ARG A 321 -3.48 -4.92 -14.84
N PHE A 322 -2.65 -4.87 -13.80
CA PHE A 322 -2.08 -6.07 -13.17
C PHE A 322 -3.18 -7.06 -12.74
N LEU A 323 -4.22 -6.58 -12.06
CA LEU A 323 -5.34 -7.41 -11.63
C LEU A 323 -6.07 -8.02 -12.83
N SER A 324 -6.32 -7.23 -13.89
CA SER A 324 -6.93 -7.73 -15.11
C SER A 324 -6.09 -8.85 -15.76
N ASP A 325 -4.77 -8.72 -15.79
CA ASP A 325 -3.89 -9.70 -16.44
C ASP A 325 -3.70 -10.97 -15.59
N ARG A 326 -3.72 -10.85 -14.25
CA ARG A 326 -3.45 -11.96 -13.32
C ARG A 326 -4.70 -12.68 -12.82
N LEU A 327 -5.86 -12.02 -12.84
CA LEU A 327 -7.12 -12.60 -12.33
C LEU A 327 -8.12 -12.95 -13.43
N ARG A 328 -7.75 -12.86 -14.70
CA ARG A 328 -8.57 -13.39 -15.80
C ARG A 328 -8.74 -14.90 -15.65
N ARG A 329 -9.96 -15.36 -15.79
CA ARG A 329 -10.29 -16.77 -16.08
C ARG A 329 -10.46 -16.94 -17.56
#